data_3cdfdbb49b1eef73b8afe02ad5510cc6
#
_entry.id   3cdfdbb49b1eef73b8afe02ad5510cc6
#
_cell.length_a   1.000
_cell.length_b   1.000
_cell.length_c   1.000
_cell.angle_alpha   90.00
_cell.angle_beta   90.00
_cell.angle_gamma   90.00
#
_symmetry.space_group_name_H-M   'P 1'
#
loop_
_entity.id
_entity.type
_entity.pdbx_description
1 polymer ?
#
loop_
_entity_poly.entity_id
_entity_poly.type
_entity_poly.pdbx_seq_one_letter_code
_entity_poly.pdbx_strand_id
1 'polypeptide(L)'
;MFRKALLVVISFLIMCQASADESLLRLATTTSTANSGLMDFLLPKFTEESGIEVHLIAVGTGKALRLGREGDVDIVLVHARAAEDAFVDAGYGVDRADIMYNDFIIVGPETDPAGTAKSNTVAEVLQRIHASEQPFISRGDDSGTHKRELILWQSTSKSPEGSWYREVGQGMGKTLQIANEVDGYTMTDRGTWLAYESKLEIQLLFEGDPPLFNPYGIIAVNPERHPDVNYRGAIKLIKWMTSPAAQKMIGEFKIKGQQLFVPSAGSAS
;
A
#
# COMPACT_ATOMS: atom_id res chain seq x y z
N MET A 1 7.75 -37.10 73.55
CA MET A 1 8.67 -36.40 72.59
C MET A 1 8.13 -36.61 71.18
N PHE A 2 7.31 -35.66 70.72
CA PHE A 2 6.76 -35.71 69.33
C PHE A 2 7.52 -34.76 68.43
N ARG A 3 8.27 -35.31 67.45
CA ARG A 3 8.92 -34.54 66.39
C ARG A 3 7.87 -34.20 65.31
N LYS A 4 7.51 -32.96 65.18
CA LYS A 4 6.70 -32.45 64.06
C LYS A 4 7.61 -32.31 62.84
N ALA A 5 7.39 -33.09 61.84
CA ALA A 5 7.97 -32.93 60.48
C ALA A 5 7.19 -31.87 59.75
N LEU A 6 7.86 -30.77 59.38
CA LEU A 6 7.33 -29.69 58.57
C LEU A 6 7.56 -30.04 57.09
N LEU A 7 6.51 -30.45 56.39
CA LEU A 7 6.51 -30.64 54.92
C LEU A 7 6.42 -29.30 54.25
N VAL A 8 7.51 -28.82 53.64
CA VAL A 8 7.52 -27.65 52.74
C VAL A 8 7.10 -28.15 51.37
N VAL A 9 5.86 -27.84 50.95
CA VAL A 9 5.39 -28.02 49.58
C VAL A 9 5.86 -26.84 48.78
N ILE A 10 6.91 -26.99 47.96
CA ILE A 10 7.33 -25.99 46.96
C ILE A 10 6.41 -26.18 45.76
N SER A 11 5.40 -25.32 45.64
CA SER A 11 4.58 -25.19 44.44
C SER A 11 5.41 -24.54 43.34
N PHE A 12 5.91 -25.34 42.40
CA PHE A 12 6.46 -24.86 41.14
C PHE A 12 5.30 -24.34 40.27
N LEU A 13 5.07 -23.03 40.30
CA LEU A 13 4.23 -22.37 39.30
C LEU A 13 4.98 -22.44 37.96
N ILE A 14 4.66 -23.44 37.14
CA ILE A 14 5.01 -23.42 35.73
C ILE A 14 4.15 -22.33 35.10
N MET A 15 4.73 -21.13 34.94
CA MET A 15 4.21 -20.14 34.02
C MET A 15 4.27 -20.74 32.62
N CYS A 16 3.17 -21.26 32.13
CA CYS A 16 2.97 -21.57 30.74
C CYS A 16 2.98 -20.23 30.00
N GLN A 17 4.15 -19.78 29.57
CA GLN A 17 4.21 -18.72 28.57
C GLN A 17 3.59 -19.32 27.32
N ALA A 18 2.41 -18.82 26.92
CA ALA A 18 1.87 -19.08 25.60
C ALA A 18 2.92 -18.51 24.60
N SER A 19 3.79 -19.37 24.09
CA SER A 19 4.62 -19.03 22.94
C SER A 19 3.64 -18.80 21.79
N ALA A 20 3.67 -17.61 21.20
CA ALA A 20 3.06 -17.41 19.90
C ALA A 20 3.53 -18.54 18.98
N ASP A 21 2.63 -19.13 18.23
CA ASP A 21 2.97 -20.18 17.27
C ASP A 21 3.92 -19.55 16.24
N GLU A 22 5.24 -19.83 16.38
CA GLU A 22 6.27 -19.27 15.52
C GLU A 22 6.12 -19.70 14.05
N SER A 23 5.27 -20.70 13.78
CA SER A 23 5.00 -21.21 12.43
C SER A 23 3.92 -20.41 11.68
N LEU A 24 3.19 -19.53 12.36
CA LEU A 24 2.11 -18.72 11.78
C LEU A 24 2.38 -17.24 11.95
N LEU A 25 2.18 -16.46 10.88
CA LEU A 25 2.30 -15.01 10.84
C LEU A 25 1.03 -14.36 10.28
N ARG A 26 0.40 -13.48 11.04
CA ARG A 26 -0.80 -12.73 10.62
C ARG A 26 -0.37 -11.40 10.00
N LEU A 27 -0.59 -11.25 8.69
CA LEU A 27 -0.25 -10.05 7.91
C LEU A 27 -1.52 -9.30 7.50
N ALA A 28 -1.72 -8.08 8.01
CA ALA A 28 -2.76 -7.20 7.49
C ALA A 28 -2.22 -6.32 6.35
N THR A 29 -2.97 -6.27 5.26
CA THR A 29 -2.62 -5.44 4.09
C THR A 29 -3.87 -4.81 3.47
N THR A 30 -3.68 -3.98 2.42
CA THR A 30 -4.81 -3.37 1.72
C THR A 30 -5.45 -4.34 0.72
N THR A 31 -6.76 -4.16 0.48
CA THR A 31 -7.49 -4.94 -0.52
C THR A 31 -6.87 -4.79 -1.92
N SER A 32 -6.39 -3.58 -2.26
CA SER A 32 -5.71 -3.35 -3.54
C SER A 32 -4.40 -4.12 -3.66
N THR A 33 -3.61 -4.20 -2.57
CA THR A 33 -2.37 -4.99 -2.54
C THR A 33 -2.67 -6.48 -2.71
N ALA A 34 -3.64 -7.02 -1.97
CA ALA A 34 -4.04 -8.42 -2.10
C ALA A 34 -4.54 -8.72 -3.53
N ASN A 35 -5.43 -7.89 -4.07
CA ASN A 35 -6.01 -8.08 -5.41
C ASN A 35 -5.00 -7.93 -6.56
N SER A 36 -3.84 -7.36 -6.32
CA SER A 36 -2.76 -7.29 -7.33
C SER A 36 -2.18 -8.67 -7.67
N GLY A 37 -2.36 -9.67 -6.78
CA GLY A 37 -1.74 -11.00 -6.91
C GLY A 37 -0.28 -11.05 -6.48
N LEU A 38 0.34 -9.92 -6.10
CA LEU A 38 1.75 -9.92 -5.69
C LEU A 38 1.98 -10.76 -4.44
N MET A 39 1.06 -10.70 -3.45
CA MET A 39 1.20 -11.50 -2.23
C MET A 39 1.07 -12.99 -2.52
N ASP A 40 0.16 -13.40 -3.40
CA ASP A 40 0.01 -14.79 -3.84
C ASP A 40 1.25 -15.32 -4.57
N PHE A 41 2.01 -14.42 -5.21
CA PHE A 41 3.27 -14.75 -5.86
C PHE A 41 4.45 -14.84 -4.87
N LEU A 42 4.54 -13.95 -3.89
CA LEU A 42 5.68 -13.83 -2.98
C LEU A 42 5.58 -14.74 -1.75
N LEU A 43 4.41 -14.79 -1.08
CA LEU A 43 4.29 -15.46 0.23
C LEU A 43 4.55 -16.96 0.19
N PRO A 44 4.18 -17.73 -0.85
CA PRO A 44 4.55 -19.14 -0.94
C PRO A 44 6.07 -19.37 -0.93
N LYS A 45 6.85 -18.47 -1.53
CA LYS A 45 8.32 -18.54 -1.52
C LYS A 45 8.89 -18.26 -0.14
N PHE A 46 8.36 -17.25 0.54
CA PHE A 46 8.73 -17.00 1.93
C PHE A 46 8.43 -18.22 2.83
N THR A 47 7.26 -18.84 2.67
CA THR A 47 6.86 -20.02 3.44
C THR A 47 7.80 -21.21 3.16
N GLU A 48 8.15 -21.43 1.88
CA GLU A 48 9.08 -22.50 1.47
C GLU A 48 10.48 -22.32 2.13
N GLU A 49 10.98 -21.08 2.19
CA GLU A 49 12.30 -20.78 2.73
C GLU A 49 12.36 -20.69 4.26
N SER A 50 11.29 -20.18 4.89
CA SER A 50 11.29 -19.87 6.32
C SER A 50 10.59 -20.91 7.20
N GLY A 51 9.71 -21.73 6.61
CA GLY A 51 8.79 -22.63 7.32
C GLY A 51 7.63 -21.88 8.02
N ILE A 52 7.45 -20.57 7.77
CA ILE A 52 6.40 -19.76 8.39
C ILE A 52 5.25 -19.57 7.41
N GLU A 53 4.06 -20.00 7.79
CA GLU A 53 2.83 -19.75 7.04
C GLU A 53 2.35 -18.31 7.28
N VAL A 54 1.92 -17.62 6.22
CA VAL A 54 1.42 -16.25 6.33
C VAL A 54 -0.09 -16.21 6.07
N HIS A 55 -0.85 -15.85 7.10
CA HIS A 55 -2.26 -15.56 6.96
C HIS A 55 -2.47 -14.10 6.55
N LEU A 56 -2.90 -13.90 5.30
CA LEU A 56 -3.15 -12.59 4.74
C LEU A 56 -4.56 -12.08 5.08
N ILE A 57 -4.65 -10.90 5.68
CA ILE A 57 -5.90 -10.21 6.03
C ILE A 57 -6.02 -8.95 5.18
N ALA A 58 -6.84 -9.01 4.13
CA ALA A 58 -7.04 -7.92 3.18
C ALA A 58 -8.19 -6.99 3.64
N VAL A 59 -7.85 -5.74 3.98
CA VAL A 59 -8.80 -4.73 4.49
C VAL A 59 -8.40 -3.33 3.99
N GLY A 60 -9.10 -2.26 4.38
CA GLY A 60 -8.64 -0.89 4.10
C GLY A 60 -7.47 -0.48 5.00
N THR A 61 -6.62 0.46 4.56
CA THR A 61 -5.42 0.93 5.30
C THR A 61 -5.71 1.25 6.77
N GLY A 62 -6.75 2.04 7.04
CA GLY A 62 -7.11 2.42 8.43
C GLY A 62 -7.49 1.22 9.30
N LYS A 63 -8.14 0.19 8.72
CA LYS A 63 -8.48 -1.04 9.42
C LYS A 63 -7.24 -1.92 9.63
N ALA A 64 -6.33 -2.01 8.65
CA ALA A 64 -5.07 -2.74 8.80
C ALA A 64 -4.22 -2.18 9.95
N LEU A 65 -4.03 -0.86 9.98
CA LEU A 65 -3.31 -0.19 11.07
C LEU A 65 -4.02 -0.33 12.43
N ARG A 66 -5.37 -0.36 12.44
CA ARG A 66 -6.12 -0.60 13.68
C ARG A 66 -5.90 -2.02 14.19
N LEU A 67 -5.95 -3.05 13.33
CA LEU A 67 -5.63 -4.43 13.72
C LEU A 67 -4.22 -4.52 14.33
N GLY A 68 -3.23 -3.84 13.73
CA GLY A 68 -1.89 -3.75 14.32
C GLY A 68 -1.86 -3.03 15.67
N ARG A 69 -2.66 -1.97 15.86
CA ARG A 69 -2.77 -1.24 17.12
C ARG A 69 -3.39 -2.09 18.23
N GLU A 70 -4.31 -2.96 17.88
CA GLU A 70 -5.04 -3.86 18.80
C GLU A 70 -4.25 -5.16 19.06
N GLY A 71 -3.17 -5.44 18.30
CA GLY A 71 -2.37 -6.67 18.43
C GLY A 71 -3.02 -7.90 17.77
N ASP A 72 -4.06 -7.69 16.96
CA ASP A 72 -4.77 -8.75 16.25
C ASP A 72 -3.96 -9.35 15.09
N VAL A 73 -2.92 -8.64 14.65
CA VAL A 73 -1.96 -9.06 13.63
C VAL A 73 -0.53 -8.84 14.10
N ASP A 74 0.41 -9.52 13.45
CA ASP A 74 1.82 -9.49 13.83
C ASP A 74 2.61 -8.44 13.01
N ILE A 75 2.08 -8.12 11.81
CA ILE A 75 2.74 -7.25 10.85
C ILE A 75 1.69 -6.57 9.95
N VAL A 76 1.97 -5.36 9.53
CA VAL A 76 1.14 -4.61 8.58
C VAL A 76 1.95 -4.24 7.34
N LEU A 77 1.33 -4.28 6.16
CA LEU A 77 1.88 -3.85 4.88
C LEU A 77 0.88 -2.92 4.22
N VAL A 78 1.18 -1.63 4.19
CA VAL A 78 0.28 -0.59 3.71
C VAL A 78 1.02 0.45 2.86
N HIS A 79 0.31 1.43 2.29
CA HIS A 79 0.86 2.44 1.39
C HIS A 79 0.26 3.83 1.70
N ALA A 80 0.38 4.26 2.95
CA ALA A 80 -0.08 5.57 3.41
C ALA A 80 0.95 6.15 4.39
N ARG A 81 2.06 6.64 3.87
CA ARG A 81 3.25 7.04 4.62
C ARG A 81 2.94 7.84 5.89
N ALA A 82 2.13 8.88 5.80
CA ALA A 82 1.78 9.69 6.98
C ALA A 82 1.05 8.88 8.07
N ALA A 83 0.21 7.91 7.70
CA ALA A 83 -0.47 7.04 8.66
C ALA A 83 0.47 5.97 9.24
N GLU A 84 1.44 5.51 8.44
CA GLU A 84 2.50 4.60 8.89
C GLU A 84 3.41 5.28 9.91
N ASP A 85 3.86 6.50 9.62
CA ASP A 85 4.69 7.29 10.52
C ASP A 85 3.95 7.55 11.84
N ALA A 86 2.68 7.97 11.79
CA ALA A 86 1.87 8.15 12.98
C ALA A 86 1.68 6.86 13.81
N PHE A 87 1.60 5.69 13.15
CA PHE A 87 1.52 4.39 13.81
C PHE A 87 2.82 4.03 14.53
N VAL A 88 3.97 4.32 13.92
CA VAL A 88 5.30 4.10 14.51
C VAL A 88 5.58 5.11 15.63
N ASP A 89 5.32 6.40 15.40
CA ASP A 89 5.55 7.47 16.38
C ASP A 89 4.70 7.28 17.66
N ALA A 90 3.50 6.72 17.50
CA ALA A 90 2.66 6.35 18.63
C ALA A 90 3.12 5.04 19.33
N GLY A 91 4.20 4.41 18.87
CA GLY A 91 4.81 3.22 19.46
C GLY A 91 4.01 1.93 19.25
N TYR A 92 3.09 1.88 18.27
CA TYR A 92 2.36 0.65 17.93
C TYR A 92 3.11 -0.22 16.94
N GLY A 93 3.99 0.36 16.13
CA GLY A 93 4.82 -0.33 15.13
C GLY A 93 6.30 -0.08 15.36
N VAL A 94 7.11 -1.05 14.96
CA VAL A 94 8.58 -0.99 14.97
C VAL A 94 9.14 -1.56 13.66
N ASP A 95 10.43 -1.33 13.39
CA ASP A 95 11.15 -1.89 12.25
C ASP A 95 10.46 -1.65 10.89
N ARG A 96 9.92 -0.45 10.70
CA ARG A 96 9.35 -0.05 9.41
C ARG A 96 10.43 -0.10 8.32
N ALA A 97 10.10 -0.72 7.19
CA ALA A 97 10.94 -0.75 6.00
C ALA A 97 10.11 -0.39 4.75
N ASP A 98 10.74 0.35 3.83
CA ASP A 98 10.21 0.51 2.47
C ASP A 98 10.51 -0.77 1.68
N ILE A 99 9.56 -1.24 0.87
CA ILE A 99 9.73 -2.47 0.09
C ILE A 99 9.56 -2.27 -1.41
N MET A 100 8.62 -1.42 -1.80
CA MET A 100 8.29 -1.16 -3.20
C MET A 100 7.47 0.11 -3.32
N TYR A 101 7.28 0.56 -4.53
CA TYR A 101 6.22 1.51 -4.86
C TYR A 101 5.52 1.07 -6.15
N ASN A 102 4.26 1.44 -6.31
CA ASN A 102 3.62 1.61 -7.60
C ASN A 102 3.39 3.10 -7.82
N ASP A 103 2.75 3.46 -8.91
CA ASP A 103 2.51 4.86 -9.20
C ASP A 103 1.05 5.12 -9.58
N PHE A 104 0.72 6.39 -9.48
CA PHE A 104 -0.40 6.97 -10.18
C PHE A 104 0.09 7.49 -11.53
N ILE A 105 -0.80 7.53 -12.48
CA ILE A 105 -0.55 8.03 -13.84
C ILE A 105 -1.69 8.96 -14.24
N ILE A 106 -1.40 9.86 -15.19
CA ILE A 106 -2.44 10.67 -15.82
C ILE A 106 -2.74 10.07 -17.18
N VAL A 107 -4.01 9.81 -17.41
CA VAL A 107 -4.55 9.32 -18.67
C VAL A 107 -5.53 10.33 -19.25
N GLY A 108 -5.70 10.32 -20.55
CA GLY A 108 -6.61 11.25 -21.23
C GLY A 108 -6.72 10.96 -22.72
N PRO A 109 -7.41 11.82 -23.50
CA PRO A 109 -7.62 11.63 -24.92
C PRO A 109 -6.32 11.59 -25.71
N GLU A 110 -6.25 10.76 -26.75
CA GLU A 110 -5.08 10.63 -27.62
C GLU A 110 -4.64 11.97 -28.23
N THR A 111 -5.59 12.85 -28.50
CA THR A 111 -5.32 14.18 -29.06
C THR A 111 -4.63 15.14 -28.10
N ASP A 112 -4.66 14.82 -26.81
CA ASP A 112 -4.07 15.62 -25.71
C ASP A 112 -4.29 17.14 -25.86
N PRO A 113 -5.54 17.63 -25.88
CA PRO A 113 -5.83 19.05 -26.14
C PRO A 113 -5.23 19.99 -25.08
N ALA A 114 -4.98 19.52 -23.86
CA ALA A 114 -4.26 20.30 -22.83
C ALA A 114 -2.74 20.27 -23.01
N GLY A 115 -2.19 19.39 -23.85
CA GLY A 115 -0.74 19.26 -24.09
C GLY A 115 0.03 18.72 -22.90
N THR A 116 -0.59 17.82 -22.15
CA THR A 116 -0.06 17.26 -20.89
C THR A 116 1.19 16.41 -21.10
N ALA A 117 1.27 15.67 -22.21
CA ALA A 117 2.44 14.85 -22.56
C ALA A 117 3.76 15.65 -22.74
N LYS A 118 3.67 16.98 -22.84
CA LYS A 118 4.85 17.86 -22.93
C LYS A 118 5.35 18.38 -21.58
N SER A 119 4.71 17.97 -20.50
CA SER A 119 5.03 18.41 -19.13
C SER A 119 6.21 17.62 -18.56
N ASN A 120 6.96 18.26 -17.66
CA ASN A 120 8.07 17.60 -16.94
C ASN A 120 7.66 17.19 -15.53
N THR A 121 6.57 17.75 -14.99
CA THR A 121 6.06 17.46 -13.65
C THR A 121 4.54 17.29 -13.67
N VAL A 122 4.02 16.55 -12.71
CA VAL A 122 2.56 16.39 -12.55
C VAL A 122 1.88 17.72 -12.24
N ALA A 123 2.57 18.63 -11.56
CA ALA A 123 2.06 19.97 -11.30
C ALA A 123 1.83 20.75 -12.61
N GLU A 124 2.77 20.68 -13.57
CA GLU A 124 2.57 21.25 -14.91
C GLU A 124 1.41 20.61 -15.66
N VAL A 125 1.27 19.28 -15.58
CA VAL A 125 0.13 18.54 -16.16
C VAL A 125 -1.20 19.12 -15.66
N LEU A 126 -1.35 19.20 -14.34
CA LEU A 126 -2.57 19.70 -13.72
C LEU A 126 -2.82 21.17 -14.04
N GLN A 127 -1.78 22.01 -14.07
CA GLN A 127 -1.89 23.42 -14.48
C GLN A 127 -2.36 23.57 -15.93
N ARG A 128 -1.89 22.73 -16.85
CA ARG A 128 -2.33 22.73 -18.26
C ARG A 128 -3.78 22.30 -18.41
N ILE A 129 -4.21 21.26 -17.69
CA ILE A 129 -5.60 20.83 -17.69
C ILE A 129 -6.49 21.94 -17.12
N HIS A 130 -6.10 22.56 -16.01
CA HIS A 130 -6.81 23.70 -15.43
C HIS A 130 -6.92 24.88 -16.41
N ALA A 131 -5.81 25.26 -17.06
CA ALA A 131 -5.79 26.40 -17.97
C ALA A 131 -6.60 26.19 -19.24
N SER A 132 -6.74 24.95 -19.70
CA SER A 132 -7.51 24.58 -20.89
C SER A 132 -8.97 24.28 -20.60
N GLU A 133 -9.35 24.16 -19.31
CA GLU A 133 -10.69 23.75 -18.84
C GLU A 133 -11.21 22.46 -19.52
N GLN A 134 -10.27 21.59 -19.94
CA GLN A 134 -10.63 20.27 -20.46
C GLN A 134 -11.23 19.39 -19.37
N PRO A 135 -12.20 18.52 -19.69
CA PRO A 135 -12.83 17.66 -18.68
C PRO A 135 -11.81 16.88 -17.88
N PHE A 136 -11.82 17.03 -16.56
CA PHE A 136 -11.08 16.20 -15.63
C PHE A 136 -12.05 15.43 -14.74
N ILE A 137 -11.94 14.10 -14.73
CA ILE A 137 -12.83 13.22 -14.01
C ILE A 137 -12.14 12.76 -12.75
N SER A 138 -12.61 13.25 -11.62
CA SER A 138 -12.15 12.86 -10.28
C SER A 138 -13.01 11.72 -9.73
N ARG A 139 -12.40 10.86 -8.93
CA ARG A 139 -13.17 9.85 -8.20
C ARG A 139 -14.20 10.45 -7.25
N GLY A 140 -13.86 11.53 -6.54
CA GLY A 140 -14.78 12.21 -5.62
C GLY A 140 -15.36 11.33 -4.51
N ASP A 141 -14.64 10.25 -4.07
CA ASP A 141 -15.16 9.19 -3.19
C ASP A 141 -14.39 9.03 -1.87
N ASP A 142 -13.57 10.01 -1.53
CA ASP A 142 -12.67 10.02 -0.34
C ASP A 142 -11.67 8.84 -0.28
N SER A 143 -11.43 8.15 -1.40
CA SER A 143 -10.43 7.08 -1.51
C SER A 143 -9.00 7.60 -1.42
N GLY A 144 -8.03 6.69 -1.30
CA GLY A 144 -6.61 7.03 -1.36
C GLY A 144 -6.22 7.73 -2.66
N THR A 145 -6.77 7.32 -3.81
CA THR A 145 -6.58 7.99 -5.10
C THR A 145 -7.12 9.41 -5.08
N HIS A 146 -8.36 9.61 -4.61
CA HIS A 146 -8.96 10.95 -4.51
C HIS A 146 -8.16 11.87 -3.57
N LYS A 147 -7.77 11.37 -2.39
CA LYS A 147 -6.91 12.14 -1.46
C LYS A 147 -5.57 12.53 -2.09
N ARG A 148 -4.94 11.62 -2.81
CA ARG A 148 -3.69 11.90 -3.52
C ARG A 148 -3.88 12.95 -4.62
N GLU A 149 -4.93 12.84 -5.40
CA GLU A 149 -5.31 13.82 -6.42
C GLU A 149 -5.45 15.22 -5.82
N LEU A 150 -6.20 15.36 -4.71
CA LEU A 150 -6.38 16.65 -4.04
C LEU A 150 -5.06 17.25 -3.53
N ILE A 151 -4.15 16.41 -2.99
CA ILE A 151 -2.80 16.87 -2.59
C ILE A 151 -2.02 17.38 -3.79
N LEU A 152 -2.11 16.73 -4.94
CA LEU A 152 -1.44 17.18 -6.16
C LEU A 152 -2.04 18.50 -6.66
N TRP A 153 -3.35 18.67 -6.65
CA TRP A 153 -3.99 19.95 -6.97
C TRP A 153 -3.54 21.07 -6.04
N GLN A 154 -3.47 20.83 -4.74
CA GLN A 154 -2.97 21.82 -3.76
C GLN A 154 -1.53 22.26 -4.08
N SER A 155 -0.67 21.35 -4.55
CA SER A 155 0.72 21.68 -4.92
C SER A 155 0.83 22.63 -6.10
N THR A 156 -0.21 22.74 -6.93
CA THR A 156 -0.26 23.67 -8.07
C THR A 156 -0.69 25.09 -7.68
N SER A 157 -1.10 25.33 -6.44
CA SER A 157 -1.78 26.55 -5.99
C SER A 157 -3.06 26.87 -6.78
N LYS A 158 -3.69 25.86 -7.39
CA LYS A 158 -4.96 25.94 -8.12
C LYS A 158 -5.97 25.05 -7.44
N SER A 159 -7.20 25.55 -7.31
CA SER A 159 -8.34 24.73 -6.91
C SER A 159 -9.01 24.15 -8.16
N PRO A 160 -9.28 22.83 -8.21
CA PRO A 160 -10.05 22.25 -9.29
C PRO A 160 -11.53 22.60 -9.11
N GLU A 161 -11.99 23.66 -9.74
CA GLU A 161 -13.35 24.18 -9.64
C GLU A 161 -13.91 24.49 -11.03
N GLY A 162 -15.22 24.35 -11.19
CA GLY A 162 -15.90 24.65 -12.46
C GLY A 162 -16.47 23.40 -13.12
N SER A 163 -17.14 23.59 -14.26
CA SER A 163 -17.84 22.50 -14.97
C SER A 163 -16.90 21.47 -15.62
N TRP A 164 -15.64 21.82 -15.79
CA TRP A 164 -14.62 20.93 -16.33
C TRP A 164 -14.11 19.90 -15.30
N TYR A 165 -14.15 20.21 -14.00
CA TYR A 165 -13.80 19.29 -12.93
C TYR A 165 -15.04 18.56 -12.41
N ARG A 166 -15.07 17.23 -12.54
CA ARG A 166 -16.27 16.42 -12.28
C ARG A 166 -15.95 15.31 -11.30
N GLU A 167 -16.44 15.43 -10.07
CA GLU A 167 -16.40 14.38 -9.07
C GLU A 167 -17.56 13.39 -9.34
N VAL A 168 -17.21 12.12 -9.59
CA VAL A 168 -18.22 11.13 -10.01
C VAL A 168 -18.69 10.20 -8.90
N GLY A 169 -18.01 10.21 -7.73
CA GLY A 169 -18.37 9.35 -6.58
C GLY A 169 -18.29 7.86 -6.89
N GLN A 170 -17.35 7.44 -7.77
CA GLN A 170 -17.28 6.08 -8.29
C GLN A 170 -15.89 5.46 -8.04
N GLY A 171 -15.83 4.10 -8.06
CA GLY A 171 -14.56 3.38 -8.07
C GLY A 171 -13.76 3.63 -9.35
N MET A 172 -12.41 3.42 -9.28
CA MET A 172 -11.47 3.83 -10.33
C MET A 172 -11.81 3.26 -11.72
N GLY A 173 -12.21 1.99 -11.80
CA GLY A 173 -12.59 1.41 -13.10
C GLY A 173 -13.78 2.12 -13.76
N LYS A 174 -14.79 2.55 -12.99
CA LYS A 174 -15.92 3.33 -13.53
C LYS A 174 -15.51 4.76 -13.85
N THR A 175 -14.64 5.37 -13.06
CA THR A 175 -14.06 6.68 -13.34
C THR A 175 -13.31 6.70 -14.67
N LEU A 176 -12.49 5.66 -14.95
CA LEU A 176 -11.82 5.49 -16.25
C LEU A 176 -12.80 5.38 -17.42
N GLN A 177 -13.89 4.61 -17.26
CA GLN A 177 -14.91 4.50 -18.29
C GLN A 177 -15.60 5.85 -18.57
N ILE A 178 -15.94 6.61 -17.52
CA ILE A 178 -16.55 7.95 -17.68
C ILE A 178 -15.56 8.91 -18.35
N ALA A 179 -14.28 8.91 -17.96
CA ALA A 179 -13.25 9.73 -18.60
C ALA A 179 -13.15 9.39 -20.10
N ASN A 180 -13.19 8.11 -20.46
CA ASN A 180 -13.19 7.64 -21.84
C ASN A 180 -14.42 8.11 -22.62
N GLU A 181 -15.63 8.07 -22.01
CA GLU A 181 -16.90 8.46 -22.66
C GLU A 181 -16.96 9.98 -22.97
N VAL A 182 -16.22 10.81 -22.23
CA VAL A 182 -16.25 12.27 -22.38
C VAL A 182 -14.95 12.86 -22.93
N ASP A 183 -14.04 12.03 -23.42
CA ASP A 183 -12.71 12.43 -23.86
C ASP A 183 -11.98 13.28 -22.80
N GLY A 184 -12.08 12.86 -21.54
CA GLY A 184 -11.56 13.59 -20.38
C GLY A 184 -10.27 13.03 -19.84
N TYR A 185 -9.60 13.84 -19.02
CA TYR A 185 -8.44 13.44 -18.25
C TYR A 185 -8.85 12.82 -16.92
N THR A 186 -8.03 11.92 -16.38
CA THR A 186 -8.18 11.43 -15.00
C THR A 186 -6.85 10.94 -14.46
N MET A 187 -6.72 10.92 -13.14
CA MET A 187 -5.63 10.23 -12.44
C MET A 187 -6.08 8.84 -12.04
N THR A 188 -5.26 7.84 -12.30
CA THR A 188 -5.54 6.46 -11.94
C THR A 188 -4.30 5.78 -11.36
N ASP A 189 -4.48 4.76 -10.54
CA ASP A 189 -3.40 3.83 -10.21
C ASP A 189 -3.06 2.95 -11.42
N ARG A 190 -1.77 2.62 -11.56
CA ARG A 190 -1.28 1.80 -12.69
C ARG A 190 -1.96 0.43 -12.74
N GLY A 191 -2.24 -0.20 -11.61
CA GLY A 191 -2.87 -1.52 -11.58
C GLY A 191 -4.27 -1.51 -12.20
N THR A 192 -5.08 -0.51 -11.85
CA THR A 192 -6.40 -0.34 -12.47
C THR A 192 -6.27 0.00 -13.96
N TRP A 193 -5.33 0.87 -14.33
CA TRP A 193 -5.06 1.18 -15.74
C TRP A 193 -4.78 -0.10 -16.55
N LEU A 194 -3.82 -0.92 -16.14
CA LEU A 194 -3.46 -2.17 -16.82
C LEU A 194 -4.62 -3.17 -16.96
N ALA A 195 -5.58 -3.12 -16.02
CA ALA A 195 -6.78 -3.95 -16.10
C ALA A 195 -7.78 -3.48 -17.15
N TYR A 196 -7.81 -2.17 -17.47
CA TYR A 196 -8.82 -1.54 -18.31
C TYR A 196 -8.30 -1.04 -19.65
N GLU A 197 -7.02 -0.69 -19.81
CA GLU A 197 -6.42 -0.02 -20.98
C GLU A 197 -6.86 -0.59 -22.33
N SER A 198 -6.93 -1.92 -22.46
CA SER A 198 -7.31 -2.59 -23.72
C SER A 198 -8.79 -2.39 -24.14
N LYS A 199 -9.58 -1.74 -23.28
CA LYS A 199 -11.03 -1.49 -23.50
C LYS A 199 -11.35 0.00 -23.59
N LEU A 200 -10.33 0.85 -23.56
CA LEU A 200 -10.45 2.30 -23.52
C LEU A 200 -9.75 2.92 -24.73
N GLU A 201 -10.21 4.07 -25.18
CA GLU A 201 -9.60 4.87 -26.25
C GLU A 201 -8.65 5.94 -25.68
N ILE A 202 -8.87 6.36 -24.41
CA ILE A 202 -7.92 7.22 -23.70
C ILE A 202 -6.57 6.51 -23.51
N GLN A 203 -5.50 7.30 -23.42
CA GLN A 203 -4.12 6.80 -23.38
C GLN A 203 -3.37 7.30 -22.14
N LEU A 204 -2.27 6.65 -21.80
CA LEU A 204 -1.32 7.13 -20.81
C LEU A 204 -0.60 8.34 -21.39
N LEU A 205 -0.70 9.49 -20.73
CA LEU A 205 -0.12 10.76 -21.16
C LEU A 205 1.03 11.23 -20.29
N PHE A 206 1.02 10.90 -18.99
CA PHE A 206 2.08 11.32 -18.07
C PHE A 206 2.29 10.32 -16.93
N GLU A 207 3.57 10.08 -16.62
CA GLU A 207 4.02 9.16 -15.57
C GLU A 207 5.42 9.51 -15.07
N GLY A 208 5.89 8.85 -14.01
CA GLY A 208 7.30 8.85 -13.61
C GLY A 208 7.76 10.03 -12.74
N ASP A 209 6.86 10.97 -12.42
CA ASP A 209 7.20 12.07 -11.51
C ASP A 209 7.07 11.58 -10.04
N PRO A 210 8.07 11.83 -9.16
CA PRO A 210 8.06 11.36 -7.77
C PRO A 210 6.78 11.66 -6.97
N PRO A 211 6.09 12.81 -7.11
CA PRO A 211 4.81 13.03 -6.45
C PRO A 211 3.70 12.05 -6.84
N LEU A 212 3.85 11.31 -7.94
CA LEU A 212 2.92 10.24 -8.32
C LEU A 212 3.25 8.89 -7.68
N PHE A 213 4.39 8.75 -7.04
CA PHE A 213 4.77 7.48 -6.43
C PHE A 213 3.92 7.19 -5.20
N ASN A 214 3.57 5.92 -5.06
CA ASN A 214 2.77 5.38 -3.98
C ASN A 214 3.60 4.30 -3.25
N PRO A 215 4.44 4.71 -2.28
CA PRO A 215 5.34 3.81 -1.58
C PRO A 215 4.59 2.89 -0.61
N TYR A 216 5.09 1.67 -0.49
CA TYR A 216 4.59 0.63 0.41
C TYR A 216 5.57 0.40 1.54
N GLY A 217 5.07 0.51 2.76
CA GLY A 217 5.79 0.20 3.99
C GLY A 217 5.31 -1.10 4.61
N ILE A 218 6.26 -1.87 5.13
CA ILE A 218 6.02 -3.04 5.97
C ILE A 218 6.49 -2.72 7.40
N ILE A 219 5.67 -3.05 8.41
CA ILE A 219 5.90 -2.61 9.81
C ILE A 219 5.55 -3.76 10.75
N ALA A 220 6.48 -4.17 11.61
CA ALA A 220 6.19 -5.12 12.67
C ALA A 220 5.36 -4.46 13.77
N VAL A 221 4.39 -5.19 14.32
CA VAL A 221 3.66 -4.75 15.51
C VAL A 221 4.60 -4.79 16.72
N ASN A 222 4.54 -3.76 17.56
CA ASN A 222 5.48 -3.59 18.67
C ASN A 222 5.27 -4.66 19.76
N PRO A 223 6.23 -5.57 20.00
CA PRO A 223 6.13 -6.64 20.99
C PRO A 223 6.14 -6.13 22.44
N GLU A 224 6.63 -4.91 22.69
CA GLU A 224 6.56 -4.32 24.03
C GLU A 224 5.12 -3.96 24.43
N ARG A 225 4.26 -3.69 23.44
CA ARG A 225 2.83 -3.43 23.67
C ARG A 225 1.97 -4.69 23.59
N HIS A 226 2.36 -5.63 22.74
CA HIS A 226 1.63 -6.86 22.45
C HIS A 226 2.57 -8.06 22.53
N PRO A 227 2.82 -8.61 23.74
CA PRO A 227 3.78 -9.71 23.91
C PRO A 227 3.42 -11.00 23.16
N ASP A 228 2.15 -11.14 22.76
CA ASP A 228 1.62 -12.34 22.09
C ASP A 228 1.78 -12.29 20.55
N VAL A 229 2.30 -11.19 19.97
CA VAL A 229 2.54 -11.13 18.52
C VAL A 229 3.77 -11.93 18.13
N ASN A 230 3.71 -12.56 16.95
CA ASN A 230 4.87 -13.26 16.38
C ASN A 230 5.88 -12.25 15.80
N TYR A 231 6.53 -11.48 16.68
CA TYR A 231 7.54 -10.48 16.27
C TYR A 231 8.74 -11.09 15.55
N ARG A 232 9.18 -12.30 15.97
CA ARG A 232 10.30 -12.99 15.28
C ARG A 232 9.96 -13.35 13.84
N GLY A 233 8.74 -13.85 13.61
CA GLY A 233 8.22 -14.11 12.26
C GLY A 233 8.10 -12.83 11.45
N ALA A 234 7.61 -11.73 12.05
CA ALA A 234 7.50 -10.42 11.41
C ALA A 234 8.87 -9.90 10.92
N ILE A 235 9.90 -9.96 11.77
CA ILE A 235 11.27 -9.55 11.39
C ILE A 235 11.86 -10.45 10.29
N LYS A 236 11.57 -11.76 10.32
CA LYS A 236 12.01 -12.65 9.24
C LYS A 236 11.35 -12.25 7.90
N LEU A 237 10.05 -11.93 7.90
CA LEU A 237 9.36 -11.49 6.68
C LEU A 237 9.88 -10.14 6.20
N ILE A 238 10.10 -9.15 7.07
CA ILE A 238 10.67 -7.85 6.69
C ILE A 238 12.04 -8.05 6.03
N LYS A 239 12.93 -8.81 6.66
CA LYS A 239 14.27 -9.09 6.12
C LYS A 239 14.20 -9.83 4.78
N TRP A 240 13.27 -10.76 4.63
CA TRP A 240 13.08 -11.49 3.39
C TRP A 240 12.56 -10.56 2.28
N MET A 241 11.51 -9.77 2.54
CA MET A 241 10.95 -8.82 1.59
C MET A 241 11.94 -7.75 1.13
N THR A 242 12.88 -7.36 2.00
CA THR A 242 13.94 -6.39 1.69
C THR A 242 15.21 -7.03 1.13
N SER A 243 15.27 -8.37 1.03
CA SER A 243 16.43 -9.07 0.46
C SER A 243 16.57 -8.85 -1.05
N PRO A 244 17.79 -8.93 -1.61
CA PRO A 244 17.99 -8.80 -3.05
C PRO A 244 17.15 -9.79 -3.87
N ALA A 245 16.91 -11.00 -3.37
CA ALA A 245 16.12 -12.02 -4.04
C ALA A 245 14.63 -11.62 -4.13
N ALA A 246 14.01 -11.24 -3.02
CA ALA A 246 12.61 -10.82 -3.00
C ALA A 246 12.42 -9.50 -3.77
N GLN A 247 13.35 -8.55 -3.68
CA GLN A 247 13.33 -7.30 -4.42
C GLN A 247 13.39 -7.55 -5.94
N LYS A 248 14.21 -8.51 -6.39
CA LYS A 248 14.21 -8.94 -7.79
C LYS A 248 12.87 -9.54 -8.19
N MET A 249 12.28 -10.40 -7.36
CA MET A 249 10.96 -10.99 -7.63
C MET A 249 9.87 -9.92 -7.74
N ILE A 250 9.88 -8.89 -6.87
CA ILE A 250 8.96 -7.75 -6.94
C ILE A 250 9.11 -7.02 -8.28
N GLY A 251 10.34 -6.74 -8.72
CA GLY A 251 10.61 -6.06 -9.99
C GLY A 251 10.27 -6.90 -11.24
N GLU A 252 10.30 -8.22 -11.14
CA GLU A 252 9.95 -9.15 -12.21
C GLU A 252 8.45 -9.47 -12.24
N PHE A 253 7.69 -9.11 -11.19
CA PHE A 253 6.24 -9.33 -11.15
C PHE A 253 5.52 -8.45 -12.19
N LYS A 254 4.76 -9.10 -13.06
CA LYS A 254 4.08 -8.44 -14.18
C LYS A 254 2.61 -8.80 -14.25
N ILE A 255 1.80 -7.80 -14.58
CA ILE A 255 0.40 -7.98 -14.97
C ILE A 255 0.30 -7.71 -16.47
N LYS A 256 -0.23 -8.66 -17.24
CA LYS A 256 -0.30 -8.56 -18.72
C LYS A 256 1.04 -8.20 -19.40
N GLY A 257 2.16 -8.67 -18.84
CA GLY A 257 3.49 -8.38 -19.34
C GLY A 257 4.10 -7.04 -18.91
N GLN A 258 3.36 -6.20 -18.20
CA GLN A 258 3.83 -4.90 -17.70
C GLN A 258 4.18 -4.96 -16.22
N GLN A 259 5.27 -4.30 -15.82
CA GLN A 259 5.69 -4.19 -14.42
C GLN A 259 4.71 -3.31 -13.64
N LEU A 260 4.24 -3.80 -12.49
CA LEU A 260 3.33 -3.04 -11.62
C LEU A 260 4.04 -2.42 -10.42
N PHE A 261 5.02 -3.10 -9.85
CA PHE A 261 5.75 -2.63 -8.68
C PHE A 261 7.23 -2.41 -8.98
N VAL A 262 7.78 -1.35 -8.43
CA VAL A 262 9.20 -1.04 -8.51
C VAL A 262 9.81 -1.30 -7.12
N PRO A 263 10.86 -2.14 -7.04
CA PRO A 263 11.57 -2.40 -5.79
C PRO A 263 12.16 -1.11 -5.21
N SER A 264 12.10 -0.93 -3.90
CA SER A 264 12.64 0.27 -3.25
C SER A 264 13.31 0.01 -1.90
N ALA A 265 13.51 -1.24 -1.51
CA ALA A 265 14.24 -1.53 -0.28
C ALA A 265 15.70 -1.03 -0.37
N GLY A 266 16.10 -0.22 0.65
CA GLY A 266 17.46 0.34 0.70
C GLY A 266 17.68 1.59 -0.16
N SER A 267 16.71 2.05 -0.92
CA SER A 267 16.75 3.39 -1.48
C SER A 267 16.44 4.39 -0.37
N ALA A 268 17.40 5.27 -0.06
CA ALA A 268 17.17 6.36 0.88
C ALA A 268 16.01 7.22 0.36
N SER A 269 14.93 7.30 1.15
CA SER A 269 13.78 8.18 0.92
C SER A 269 14.11 9.61 1.32
#